data_c788317ca79f53e01f8ba9aaa245d784
#
_entry.id   c788317ca79f53e01f8ba9aaa245d784
#
_cell.length_a   1.000
_cell.length_b   1.000
_cell.length_c   1.000
_cell.angle_alpha   90.00
_cell.angle_beta   90.00
_cell.angle_gamma   90.00
#
_symmetry.space_group_name_H-M   'P 1'
#
loop_
_entity.id
_entity.type
_entity.pdbx_description
1 polymer ?
#
loop_
_entity_poly.entity_id
_entity_poly.type
_entity_poly.pdbx_seq_one_letter_code
_entity_poly.pdbx_strand_id
1 'polypeptide(L)'
;MTPLVQIVRPAAARRTVELTIDGEKVSVPEGTTVLEACKQAGTEIPTLCYLETLHPVNVCRVCVVEVENSRVLVPSCSRAAEPGMVVKTNSERVRHSRKMVLEFLASSTDLSTTPGVEPWLEEYEAAPARYGPKKPTPTEGARDFAPAGHHEPPDVEYAASVHQPVKVDNELYVRDYSKCILCYKCVEACGSDWQNTFAIAVAGRGFDARISTEFAVPLPESACVYCGNCIAVCPTGALMFKSEYDKREDGSWDESRQTQTDTICPYCGVGCTLSLRVQDNEIVRVTSPLDNDVTRGNLCIKGRFGWRYVQSRPDNPAANGTVTGAANRRTATSGPDSGAQTPTGNGKGAGNGAGNGAGGHGG
;
A
#
# COMPACT_ATOMS: atom_id res chain seq x y z
N MET A 1 -32.16 -22.88 -32.83
CA MET A 1 -31.05 -22.33 -31.99
C MET A 1 -30.74 -23.39 -30.95
N THR A 2 -29.61 -24.11 -31.11
CA THR A 2 -29.19 -25.13 -30.13
C THR A 2 -28.51 -24.42 -28.99
N PRO A 3 -28.92 -24.64 -27.73
CA PRO A 3 -28.22 -24.00 -26.60
C PRO A 3 -26.78 -24.52 -26.52
N LEU A 4 -25.82 -23.62 -26.53
CA LEU A 4 -24.42 -23.93 -26.24
C LEU A 4 -24.35 -24.35 -24.76
N VAL A 5 -24.36 -25.66 -24.51
CA VAL A 5 -24.04 -26.21 -23.20
C VAL A 5 -22.53 -26.04 -23.03
N GLN A 6 -22.11 -25.04 -22.24
CA GLN A 6 -20.74 -24.96 -21.77
C GLN A 6 -20.47 -26.15 -20.86
N ILE A 7 -19.74 -27.14 -21.35
CA ILE A 7 -19.23 -28.22 -20.53
C ILE A 7 -18.11 -27.62 -19.68
N VAL A 8 -18.45 -27.17 -18.47
CA VAL A 8 -17.44 -26.83 -17.45
C VAL A 8 -16.71 -28.13 -17.13
N ARG A 9 -15.50 -28.30 -17.62
CA ARG A 9 -14.67 -29.43 -17.20
C ARG A 9 -14.47 -29.28 -15.69
N PRO A 10 -14.80 -30.30 -14.87
CA PRO A 10 -14.49 -30.25 -13.45
C PRO A 10 -12.96 -30.02 -13.33
N ALA A 11 -12.58 -29.04 -12.52
CA ALA A 11 -11.17 -28.80 -12.23
C ALA A 11 -10.56 -30.13 -11.76
N ALA A 12 -9.47 -30.57 -12.38
CA ALA A 12 -8.78 -31.78 -11.97
C ALA A 12 -8.46 -31.67 -10.49
N ALA A 13 -8.79 -32.72 -9.72
CA ALA A 13 -8.52 -32.74 -8.28
C ALA A 13 -7.02 -32.41 -8.08
N ARG A 14 -6.73 -31.30 -7.39
CA ARG A 14 -5.35 -30.92 -7.08
C ARG A 14 -4.74 -32.01 -6.20
N ARG A 15 -3.51 -32.41 -6.50
CA ARG A 15 -2.76 -33.33 -5.64
C ARG A 15 -2.65 -32.68 -4.25
N THR A 16 -2.72 -33.49 -3.20
CA THR A 16 -2.50 -33.05 -1.83
C THR A 16 -1.08 -33.34 -1.39
N VAL A 17 -0.57 -32.46 -0.57
CA VAL A 17 0.76 -32.54 0.04
C VAL A 17 0.55 -32.68 1.53
N GLU A 18 1.18 -33.68 2.14
CA GLU A 18 1.19 -33.88 3.60
C GLU A 18 2.49 -33.32 4.18
N LEU A 19 2.35 -32.49 5.22
CA LEU A 19 3.45 -31.94 5.99
C LEU A 19 3.14 -31.99 7.48
N THR A 20 4.13 -31.74 8.32
CA THR A 20 3.98 -31.67 9.76
C THR A 20 4.25 -30.25 10.23
N ILE A 21 3.32 -29.64 10.97
CA ILE A 21 3.45 -28.30 11.55
C ILE A 21 3.35 -28.43 13.07
N ASP A 22 4.41 -28.05 13.78
CA ASP A 22 4.52 -28.13 15.24
C ASP A 22 4.12 -29.50 15.83
N GLY A 23 4.39 -30.59 15.08
CA GLY A 23 4.09 -31.97 15.46
C GLY A 23 2.74 -32.49 14.93
N GLU A 24 1.88 -31.68 14.37
CA GLU A 24 0.59 -32.06 13.80
C GLU A 24 0.67 -32.26 12.28
N LYS A 25 0.06 -33.35 11.79
CA LYS A 25 -0.03 -33.64 10.36
C LYS A 25 -1.10 -32.81 9.69
N VAL A 26 -0.75 -32.13 8.63
CA VAL A 26 -1.64 -31.28 7.85
C VAL A 26 -1.57 -31.68 6.37
N SER A 27 -2.71 -31.76 5.72
CA SER A 27 -2.83 -32.08 4.30
C SER A 27 -3.40 -30.87 3.55
N VAL A 28 -2.66 -30.35 2.59
CA VAL A 28 -2.99 -29.14 1.81
C VAL A 28 -2.91 -29.42 0.32
N PRO A 29 -3.62 -28.67 -0.54
CA PRO A 29 -3.42 -28.73 -1.99
C PRO A 29 -1.98 -28.42 -2.41
N GLU A 30 -1.48 -29.08 -3.45
CA GLU A 30 -0.18 -28.78 -4.04
C GLU A 30 -0.12 -27.29 -4.48
N GLY A 31 0.97 -26.61 -4.16
CA GLY A 31 1.16 -25.18 -4.41
C GLY A 31 0.72 -24.26 -3.27
N THR A 32 0.11 -24.80 -2.21
CA THR A 32 -0.21 -24.04 -0.98
C THR A 32 1.09 -23.57 -0.31
N THR A 33 1.14 -22.33 0.18
CA THR A 33 2.29 -21.84 0.93
C THR A 33 2.31 -22.41 2.36
N VAL A 34 3.47 -22.42 2.98
CA VAL A 34 3.60 -22.82 4.39
C VAL A 34 2.75 -21.93 5.29
N LEU A 35 2.63 -20.64 4.97
CA LEU A 35 1.77 -19.68 5.70
C LEU A 35 0.30 -20.11 5.66
N GLU A 36 -0.20 -20.42 4.47
CA GLU A 36 -1.58 -20.88 4.29
C GLU A 36 -1.82 -22.24 4.96
N ALA A 37 -0.83 -23.14 4.90
CA ALA A 37 -0.89 -24.42 5.61
C ALA A 37 -0.95 -24.23 7.13
N CYS A 38 -0.17 -23.31 7.69
CA CYS A 38 -0.24 -22.94 9.11
C CYS A 38 -1.62 -22.35 9.48
N LYS A 39 -2.15 -21.46 8.64
CA LYS A 39 -3.50 -20.87 8.84
C LYS A 39 -4.58 -21.97 8.87
N GLN A 40 -4.50 -22.97 7.97
CA GLN A 40 -5.43 -24.11 7.95
C GLN A 40 -5.27 -25.01 9.19
N ALA A 41 -4.07 -25.10 9.75
CA ALA A 41 -3.80 -25.79 11.01
C ALA A 41 -4.21 -24.99 12.26
N GLY A 42 -4.76 -23.79 12.11
CA GLY A 42 -5.11 -22.91 13.23
C GLY A 42 -3.92 -22.19 13.86
N THR A 43 -2.75 -22.22 13.22
CA THR A 43 -1.54 -21.53 13.70
C THR A 43 -1.40 -20.19 12.98
N GLU A 44 -1.45 -19.11 13.73
CA GLU A 44 -1.24 -17.76 13.19
C GLU A 44 0.26 -17.41 13.14
N ILE A 45 0.70 -16.96 11.98
CA ILE A 45 2.06 -16.48 11.75
C ILE A 45 2.02 -14.96 11.50
N PRO A 46 2.80 -14.15 12.25
CA PRO A 46 2.81 -12.71 12.03
C PRO A 46 3.36 -12.36 10.65
N THR A 47 2.71 -11.39 9.99
CA THR A 47 3.11 -10.92 8.64
C THR A 47 2.96 -9.41 8.52
N LEU A 48 3.88 -8.73 7.81
CA LEU A 48 3.80 -7.31 7.48
C LEU A 48 3.75 -7.06 5.97
N CYS A 49 4.64 -7.71 5.21
CA CYS A 49 4.72 -7.51 3.75
C CYS A 49 3.82 -8.45 2.93
N TYR A 50 3.09 -9.34 3.57
CA TYR A 50 2.17 -10.28 2.91
C TYR A 50 0.75 -9.73 2.86
N LEU A 51 0.09 -9.99 1.76
CA LEU A 51 -1.36 -9.86 1.59
C LEU A 51 -1.81 -10.97 0.62
N GLU A 52 -2.89 -11.66 0.93
CA GLU A 52 -3.36 -12.84 0.18
C GLU A 52 -3.72 -12.55 -1.29
N THR A 53 -3.99 -11.29 -1.62
CA THR A 53 -4.35 -10.83 -2.97
C THR A 53 -3.22 -10.15 -3.74
N LEU A 54 -2.01 -10.14 -3.17
CA LEU A 54 -0.78 -9.62 -3.77
C LEU A 54 0.30 -10.69 -3.83
N HIS A 55 1.20 -10.59 -4.79
CA HIS A 55 2.38 -11.45 -4.82
C HIS A 55 3.26 -11.25 -3.57
N PRO A 56 3.71 -12.30 -2.91
CA PRO A 56 4.56 -12.18 -1.73
C PRO A 56 5.93 -11.59 -2.08
N VAL A 57 6.18 -10.34 -1.69
CA VAL A 57 7.47 -9.66 -1.92
C VAL A 57 8.60 -10.23 -1.07
N ASN A 58 8.25 -10.82 0.09
CA ASN A 58 9.18 -11.58 0.91
C ASN A 58 10.34 -10.76 1.53
N VAL A 59 10.09 -9.52 1.94
CA VAL A 59 11.13 -8.60 2.44
C VAL A 59 11.16 -8.43 3.95
N CYS A 60 10.02 -8.43 4.65
CA CYS A 60 9.98 -8.10 6.08
C CYS A 60 10.54 -9.18 7.00
N ARG A 61 10.51 -10.44 6.60
CA ARG A 61 11.03 -11.60 7.36
C ARG A 61 10.37 -11.87 8.72
N VAL A 62 9.28 -11.21 9.05
CA VAL A 62 8.54 -11.49 10.29
C VAL A 62 7.88 -12.87 10.26
N CYS A 63 7.50 -13.34 9.06
CA CYS A 63 6.83 -14.63 8.85
C CYS A 63 7.77 -15.86 8.82
N VAL A 64 9.03 -15.73 9.20
CA VAL A 64 9.97 -16.86 9.13
C VAL A 64 9.55 -18.02 10.03
N VAL A 65 9.82 -19.23 9.52
CA VAL A 65 9.64 -20.51 10.23
C VAL A 65 10.88 -21.36 10.08
N GLU A 66 11.05 -22.33 10.94
CA GLU A 66 12.13 -23.32 10.86
C GLU A 66 11.61 -24.57 10.15
N VAL A 67 12.34 -25.00 9.13
CA VAL A 67 12.07 -26.27 8.43
C VAL A 67 13.18 -27.23 8.79
N GLU A 68 12.82 -28.45 9.18
CA GLU A 68 13.80 -29.49 9.54
C GLU A 68 14.77 -29.74 8.37
N ASN A 69 16.03 -29.94 8.68
CA ASN A 69 17.14 -30.08 7.73
C ASN A 69 17.46 -28.83 6.90
N SER A 70 16.79 -27.68 7.17
CA SER A 70 17.16 -26.40 6.55
C SER A 70 18.21 -25.66 7.39
N ARG A 71 19.28 -25.18 6.73
CA ARG A 71 20.30 -24.37 7.40
C ARG A 71 19.80 -22.97 7.77
N VAL A 72 18.76 -22.48 7.08
CA VAL A 72 18.24 -21.13 7.23
C VAL A 72 16.75 -21.17 7.60
N LEU A 73 16.29 -20.13 8.31
CA LEU A 73 14.88 -19.90 8.48
C LEU A 73 14.27 -19.50 7.13
N VAL A 74 13.10 -20.04 6.81
CA VAL A 74 12.41 -19.78 5.54
C VAL A 74 11.20 -18.88 5.74
N PRO A 75 10.89 -17.99 4.81
CA PRO A 75 9.69 -17.18 4.88
C PRO A 75 8.47 -18.02 4.51
N SER A 76 7.56 -18.19 5.45
CA SER A 76 6.35 -18.99 5.24
C SER A 76 5.43 -18.44 4.14
N CYS A 77 5.39 -17.11 3.96
CA CYS A 77 4.50 -16.44 3.01
C CYS A 77 4.78 -16.78 1.53
N SER A 78 5.99 -17.22 1.20
CA SER A 78 6.39 -17.53 -0.19
C SER A 78 6.91 -18.95 -0.38
N ARG A 79 7.22 -19.67 0.69
CA ARG A 79 7.68 -21.06 0.62
C ARG A 79 6.50 -21.98 0.38
N ALA A 80 6.51 -22.73 -0.72
CA ALA A 80 5.53 -23.77 -0.97
C ALA A 80 5.69 -24.94 0.00
N ALA A 81 4.59 -25.53 0.44
CA ALA A 81 4.56 -26.76 1.20
C ALA A 81 5.04 -27.93 0.33
N GLU A 82 5.89 -28.78 0.87
CA GLU A 82 6.45 -29.95 0.20
C GLU A 82 6.13 -31.23 0.97
N PRO A 83 6.01 -32.40 0.28
CA PRO A 83 5.71 -33.66 0.94
C PRO A 83 6.75 -34.01 2.02
N GLY A 84 6.25 -34.35 3.22
CA GLY A 84 7.10 -34.74 4.33
C GLY A 84 7.86 -33.60 5.01
N MET A 85 7.59 -32.32 4.62
CA MET A 85 8.19 -31.17 5.29
C MET A 85 7.78 -31.13 6.77
N VAL A 86 8.75 -30.85 7.66
CA VAL A 86 8.51 -30.64 9.10
C VAL A 86 8.82 -29.19 9.43
N VAL A 87 7.79 -28.48 9.88
CA VAL A 87 7.81 -27.04 10.14
C VAL A 87 7.66 -26.80 11.64
N LYS A 88 8.50 -25.93 12.19
CA LYS A 88 8.39 -25.40 13.56
C LYS A 88 8.14 -23.91 13.48
N THR A 89 7.00 -23.46 13.99
CA THR A 89 6.54 -22.07 13.87
C THR A 89 7.01 -21.19 15.02
N ASN A 90 7.40 -21.79 16.15
CA ASN A 90 7.73 -21.07 17.38
C ASN A 90 8.98 -21.64 18.09
N SER A 91 9.99 -22.13 17.34
CA SER A 91 11.27 -22.54 17.92
C SER A 91 12.04 -21.33 18.49
N GLU A 92 13.00 -21.58 19.39
CA GLU A 92 13.87 -20.55 19.96
C GLU A 92 14.52 -19.70 18.85
N ARG A 93 14.99 -20.37 17.80
CA ARG A 93 15.60 -19.71 16.63
C ARG A 93 14.62 -18.80 15.88
N VAL A 94 13.38 -19.23 15.71
CA VAL A 94 12.31 -18.42 15.09
C VAL A 94 11.98 -17.22 15.98
N ARG A 95 11.78 -17.42 17.28
CA ARG A 95 11.52 -16.35 18.25
C ARG A 95 12.63 -15.32 18.27
N HIS A 96 13.88 -15.77 18.30
CA HIS A 96 15.03 -14.85 18.25
C HIS A 96 15.07 -14.03 16.97
N SER A 97 14.81 -14.64 15.82
CA SER A 97 14.77 -13.92 14.53
C SER A 97 13.65 -12.88 14.48
N ARG A 98 12.45 -13.22 14.93
CA ARG A 98 11.31 -12.28 14.97
C ARG A 98 11.58 -11.13 15.94
N LYS A 99 12.11 -11.42 17.13
CA LYS A 99 12.56 -10.40 18.08
C LYS A 99 13.49 -9.39 17.41
N MET A 100 14.57 -9.85 16.78
CA MET A 100 15.54 -8.97 16.13
C MET A 100 14.92 -8.13 15.00
N VAL A 101 14.08 -8.74 14.15
CA VAL A 101 13.40 -8.01 13.07
C VAL A 101 12.47 -6.94 13.61
N LEU A 102 11.67 -7.26 14.63
CA LEU A 102 10.74 -6.30 15.25
C LEU A 102 11.49 -5.16 15.94
N GLU A 103 12.60 -5.47 16.63
CA GLU A 103 13.45 -4.44 17.24
C GLU A 103 14.03 -3.48 16.20
N PHE A 104 14.57 -4.00 15.09
CA PHE A 104 15.10 -3.13 14.01
C PHE A 104 14.01 -2.28 13.36
N LEU A 105 12.86 -2.84 13.07
CA LEU A 105 11.75 -2.10 12.50
C LEU A 105 11.26 -1.00 13.46
N ALA A 106 11.01 -1.36 14.71
CA ALA A 106 10.47 -0.43 15.69
C ALA A 106 11.49 0.62 16.18
N SER A 107 12.81 0.35 16.10
CA SER A 107 13.84 1.34 16.43
C SER A 107 14.00 2.40 15.34
N SER A 108 13.75 2.06 14.06
CA SER A 108 13.99 2.95 12.93
C SER A 108 12.72 3.61 12.37
N THR A 109 11.56 2.99 12.55
CA THR A 109 10.30 3.40 11.90
C THR A 109 9.23 3.66 12.95
N ASP A 110 8.35 4.62 12.70
CA ASP A 110 7.16 4.83 13.53
C ASP A 110 6.10 3.78 13.20
N LEU A 111 5.88 2.83 14.11
CA LEU A 111 4.90 1.75 13.97
C LEU A 111 3.61 2.00 14.78
N SER A 112 3.40 3.20 15.31
CA SER A 112 2.25 3.55 16.17
C SER A 112 0.88 3.30 15.52
N THR A 113 0.84 3.29 14.18
CA THR A 113 -0.39 3.05 13.40
C THR A 113 -0.44 1.65 12.79
N THR A 114 0.46 0.73 13.22
CA THR A 114 0.53 -0.64 12.69
C THR A 114 -0.28 -1.60 13.56
N PRO A 115 -1.42 -2.13 13.09
CA PRO A 115 -2.21 -3.07 13.87
C PRO A 115 -1.41 -4.33 14.25
N GLY A 116 -1.54 -4.78 15.49
CA GLY A 116 -0.96 -6.04 15.97
C GLY A 116 0.55 -6.00 16.26
N VAL A 117 1.25 -4.89 16.07
CA VAL A 117 2.70 -4.81 16.34
C VAL A 117 3.00 -4.78 17.84
N GLU A 118 2.25 -4.04 18.62
CA GLU A 118 2.49 -3.96 20.07
C GLU A 118 2.40 -5.32 20.76
N PRO A 119 1.35 -6.15 20.57
CA PRO A 119 1.33 -7.53 21.06
C PRO A 119 2.53 -8.36 20.62
N TRP A 120 3.01 -8.19 19.39
CA TRP A 120 4.20 -8.93 18.94
C TRP A 120 5.49 -8.46 19.61
N LEU A 121 5.64 -7.16 19.88
CA LEU A 121 6.79 -6.65 20.64
C LEU A 121 6.84 -7.26 22.04
N GLU A 122 5.70 -7.40 22.70
CA GLU A 122 5.56 -8.04 24.01
C GLU A 122 5.82 -9.56 23.91
N GLU A 123 5.16 -10.26 22.99
CA GLU A 123 5.28 -11.71 22.80
C GLU A 123 6.71 -12.15 22.55
N TYR A 124 7.45 -11.41 21.71
CA TYR A 124 8.85 -11.73 21.37
C TYR A 124 9.87 -11.02 22.27
N GLU A 125 9.43 -10.32 23.32
CA GLU A 125 10.30 -9.58 24.25
C GLU A 125 11.23 -8.60 23.50
N ALA A 126 10.72 -7.93 22.48
CA ALA A 126 11.50 -7.01 21.67
C ALA A 126 11.72 -5.68 22.40
N ALA A 127 12.95 -5.20 22.41
CA ALA A 127 13.35 -3.96 23.10
C ALA A 127 13.98 -2.96 22.14
N PRO A 128 13.19 -2.30 21.27
CA PRO A 128 13.73 -1.38 20.27
C PRO A 128 14.47 -0.19 20.85
N ALA A 129 14.11 0.24 22.06
CA ALA A 129 14.74 1.37 22.75
C ALA A 129 16.26 1.16 23.02
N ARG A 130 16.76 -0.07 22.96
CA ARG A 130 18.20 -0.33 23.13
C ARG A 130 19.09 0.24 22.05
N TYR A 131 18.51 0.63 20.91
CA TYR A 131 19.22 1.28 19.79
C TYR A 131 19.27 2.79 19.88
N GLY A 132 18.67 3.38 20.89
CA GLY A 132 18.55 4.84 21.08
C GLY A 132 17.21 5.40 20.60
N PRO A 133 16.96 6.69 20.86
CA PRO A 133 15.75 7.37 20.39
C PRO A 133 15.78 7.56 18.87
N LYS A 134 14.60 7.67 18.27
CA LYS A 134 14.46 8.05 16.85
C LYS A 134 14.68 9.55 16.69
N LYS A 135 15.23 9.94 15.53
CA LYS A 135 15.26 11.36 15.15
C LYS A 135 13.82 11.87 14.97
N PRO A 136 13.54 13.11 15.39
CA PRO A 136 12.25 13.75 15.12
C PRO A 136 11.95 13.79 13.63
N THR A 137 10.71 13.49 13.24
CA THR A 137 10.28 13.63 11.85
C THR A 137 10.36 15.11 11.44
N PRO A 138 10.86 15.46 10.24
CA PRO A 138 10.85 16.83 9.76
C PRO A 138 9.42 17.35 9.67
N THR A 139 9.20 18.57 10.15
CA THR A 139 7.90 19.24 10.03
C THR A 139 7.56 19.51 8.55
N GLU A 140 6.26 19.53 8.25
CA GLU A 140 5.75 19.90 6.93
C GLU A 140 6.32 21.26 6.49
N GLY A 141 6.84 21.33 5.27
CA GLY A 141 7.41 22.57 4.71
C GLY A 141 8.93 22.69 4.81
N ALA A 142 9.64 21.78 5.45
CA ALA A 142 11.08 21.64 5.25
C ALA A 142 11.31 21.22 3.79
N ARG A 143 11.46 22.22 2.92
CA ARG A 143 11.65 22.06 1.46
C ARG A 143 13.05 21.56 1.11
N ASP A 144 13.85 21.29 2.07
CA ASP A 144 15.11 20.63 1.85
C ASP A 144 14.76 19.19 1.48
N PHE A 145 14.88 18.93 0.20
CA PHE A 145 14.99 17.57 -0.29
C PHE A 145 16.00 16.88 0.62
N ALA A 146 15.48 16.11 1.58
CA ALA A 146 16.35 15.31 2.41
C ALA A 146 17.28 14.57 1.44
N PRO A 147 18.59 14.64 1.63
CA PRO A 147 19.51 14.01 0.71
C PRO A 147 19.05 12.58 0.59
N ALA A 148 18.69 12.27 -0.57
CA ALA A 148 18.31 11.01 -1.20
C ALA A 148 18.35 9.72 -0.36
N GLY A 149 17.81 9.64 0.83
CA GLY A 149 17.81 8.41 1.61
C GLY A 149 16.47 8.13 2.28
N HIS A 150 16.12 6.86 2.47
CA HIS A 150 15.00 6.47 3.29
C HIS A 150 15.36 6.49 4.76
N HIS A 151 16.58 6.04 5.10
CA HIS A 151 17.13 6.04 6.44
C HIS A 151 18.24 7.06 6.58
N GLU A 152 18.19 7.82 7.63
CA GLU A 152 19.31 8.60 8.10
C GLU A 152 20.17 7.72 9.01
N PRO A 153 21.54 7.72 8.83
CA PRO A 153 22.42 6.90 9.65
C PRO A 153 22.35 7.29 11.13
N PRO A 154 22.71 6.38 12.04
CA PRO A 154 22.77 6.69 13.47
C PRO A 154 23.88 7.71 13.74
N ASP A 155 23.68 8.48 14.80
CA ASP A 155 24.70 9.34 15.36
C ASP A 155 24.90 9.06 16.87
N VAL A 156 25.56 9.98 17.60
CA VAL A 156 25.82 9.79 19.05
C VAL A 156 24.53 9.82 19.88
N GLU A 157 23.49 10.51 19.40
CA GLU A 157 22.27 10.76 20.16
C GLU A 157 21.11 9.88 19.66
N TYR A 158 21.03 9.61 18.35
CA TYR A 158 19.86 8.98 17.74
C TYR A 158 20.18 7.67 17.03
N ALA A 159 19.22 6.76 17.06
CA ALA A 159 19.23 5.55 16.25
C ALA A 159 19.11 5.88 14.75
N ALA A 160 19.56 4.96 13.89
CA ALA A 160 19.22 5.02 12.45
C ALA A 160 17.69 5.09 12.30
N SER A 161 17.20 6.14 11.66
CA SER A 161 15.76 6.41 11.60
C SER A 161 15.32 6.71 10.18
N VAL A 162 14.08 6.34 9.87
CA VAL A 162 13.42 6.81 8.66
C VAL A 162 13.15 8.30 8.83
N HIS A 163 13.73 9.11 7.96
CA HIS A 163 13.68 10.58 8.06
C HIS A 163 13.18 11.19 6.74
N GLN A 164 11.87 11.13 6.55
CA GLN A 164 11.21 11.66 5.35
C GLN A 164 10.13 12.65 5.79
N PRO A 165 10.02 13.83 5.16
CA PRO A 165 8.94 14.76 5.46
C PRO A 165 7.59 14.16 5.04
N VAL A 166 6.55 14.51 5.79
CA VAL A 166 5.17 14.19 5.41
C VAL A 166 4.82 14.89 4.10
N LYS A 167 4.23 14.17 3.16
CA LYS A 167 3.84 14.68 1.85
C LYS A 167 2.32 14.79 1.76
N VAL A 168 1.84 16.03 1.74
CA VAL A 168 0.42 16.37 1.55
C VAL A 168 0.29 17.10 0.20
N ASP A 169 0.33 16.36 -0.89
CA ASP A 169 0.29 16.88 -2.25
C ASP A 169 -1.07 16.73 -2.95
N ASN A 170 -2.06 16.20 -2.22
CA ASN A 170 -3.43 16.07 -2.71
C ASN A 170 -4.43 16.04 -1.53
N GLU A 171 -5.73 16.17 -1.85
CA GLU A 171 -6.80 16.22 -0.84
C GLU A 171 -7.38 14.85 -0.46
N LEU A 172 -6.91 13.76 -1.05
CA LEU A 172 -7.49 12.44 -0.87
C LEU A 172 -6.72 11.61 0.15
N TYR A 173 -5.38 11.69 0.13
CA TYR A 173 -4.53 10.92 1.03
C TYR A 173 -3.17 11.56 1.28
N VAL A 174 -2.53 11.11 2.34
CA VAL A 174 -1.25 11.60 2.82
C VAL A 174 -0.20 10.49 2.71
N ARG A 175 1.04 10.87 2.48
CA ARG A 175 2.21 10.00 2.48
C ARG A 175 3.15 10.40 3.61
N ASP A 176 3.11 9.65 4.70
CA ASP A 176 4.02 9.79 5.84
C ASP A 176 5.03 8.63 5.83
N TYR A 177 6.13 8.83 5.14
CA TYR A 177 7.14 7.78 5.01
C TYR A 177 7.97 7.55 6.27
N SER A 178 7.82 8.33 7.34
CA SER A 178 8.39 8.00 8.65
C SER A 178 7.85 6.67 9.21
N LYS A 179 6.68 6.25 8.71
CA LYS A 179 6.01 4.99 9.02
C LYS A 179 6.32 3.86 8.03
N CYS A 180 7.13 4.11 7.01
CA CYS A 180 7.35 3.16 5.92
C CYS A 180 8.42 2.14 6.25
N ILE A 181 8.07 0.86 6.22
CA ILE A 181 8.98 -0.29 6.42
C ILE A 181 9.51 -0.89 5.11
N LEU A 182 9.31 -0.24 3.97
CA LEU A 182 9.69 -0.75 2.64
C LEU A 182 9.15 -2.16 2.35
N CYS A 183 7.91 -2.43 2.72
CA CYS A 183 7.26 -3.73 2.50
C CYS A 183 6.82 -3.98 1.05
N TYR A 184 6.82 -2.96 0.21
CA TYR A 184 6.49 -2.94 -1.22
C TYR A 184 5.04 -3.32 -1.58
N LYS A 185 4.16 -3.60 -0.64
CA LYS A 185 2.74 -3.89 -0.96
C LYS A 185 2.08 -2.80 -1.80
N CYS A 186 2.39 -1.53 -1.51
CA CYS A 186 1.86 -0.40 -2.28
C CYS A 186 2.40 -0.36 -3.72
N VAL A 187 3.63 -0.81 -3.95
CA VAL A 187 4.23 -0.93 -5.28
C VAL A 187 3.53 -2.03 -6.07
N GLU A 188 3.34 -3.21 -5.48
CA GLU A 188 2.61 -4.32 -6.11
C GLU A 188 1.15 -3.96 -6.42
N ALA A 189 0.47 -3.30 -5.48
CA ALA A 189 -0.91 -2.83 -5.70
C ALA A 189 -1.02 -1.72 -6.76
N CYS A 190 0.00 -0.88 -6.93
CA CYS A 190 0.07 0.11 -8.00
C CYS A 190 0.53 -0.52 -9.33
N GLY A 191 1.29 -1.61 -9.23
CA GLY A 191 1.85 -2.40 -10.32
C GLY A 191 0.90 -3.45 -10.87
N SER A 192 1.49 -4.60 -11.23
CA SER A 192 0.82 -5.67 -11.98
C SER A 192 -0.30 -6.38 -11.25
N ASP A 193 -0.31 -6.36 -9.91
CA ASP A 193 -1.28 -7.15 -9.16
C ASP A 193 -2.68 -6.54 -9.18
N TRP A 194 -2.79 -5.20 -9.05
CA TRP A 194 -4.09 -4.54 -8.98
C TRP A 194 -4.31 -3.47 -10.04
N GLN A 195 -3.56 -2.34 -9.98
CA GLN A 195 -3.91 -1.14 -10.75
C GLN A 195 -3.21 -1.04 -12.11
N ASN A 196 -2.04 -1.64 -12.26
CA ASN A 196 -1.22 -1.63 -13.47
C ASN A 196 -0.85 -0.21 -13.99
N THR A 197 -0.64 0.74 -13.07
CA THR A 197 -0.28 2.13 -13.38
C THR A 197 1.19 2.43 -13.17
N PHE A 198 1.84 1.74 -12.20
CA PHE A 198 3.26 1.92 -11.86
C PHE A 198 3.62 3.36 -11.48
N ALA A 199 2.68 4.13 -10.93
CA ALA A 199 2.91 5.51 -10.53
C ALA A 199 3.92 5.65 -9.37
N ILE A 200 4.05 4.61 -8.55
CA ILE A 200 5.04 4.54 -7.47
C ILE A 200 5.86 3.27 -7.62
N ALA A 201 7.15 3.39 -7.34
CA ALA A 201 8.12 2.30 -7.39
C ALA A 201 9.18 2.47 -6.31
N VAL A 202 10.12 1.53 -6.24
CA VAL A 202 11.31 1.65 -5.40
C VAL A 202 12.36 2.47 -6.13
N ALA A 203 12.78 3.58 -5.55
CA ALA A 203 13.89 4.39 -6.03
C ALA A 203 15.10 4.22 -5.09
N GLY A 204 16.31 4.33 -5.63
CA GLY A 204 17.55 4.16 -4.88
C GLY A 204 17.85 2.69 -4.54
N ARG A 205 18.83 2.49 -3.68
CA ARG A 205 19.25 1.15 -3.20
C ARG A 205 19.94 1.26 -1.83
N GLY A 206 20.01 0.13 -1.11
CA GLY A 206 20.59 0.09 0.24
C GLY A 206 19.86 1.05 1.18
N PHE A 207 20.57 1.85 1.92
CA PHE A 207 20.00 2.86 2.82
C PHE A 207 19.28 4.00 2.09
N ASP A 208 19.55 4.19 0.80
CA ASP A 208 18.89 5.21 -0.03
C ASP A 208 17.58 4.70 -0.67
N ALA A 209 17.24 3.43 -0.47
CA ALA A 209 15.99 2.86 -1.01
C ALA A 209 14.78 3.55 -0.38
N ARG A 210 13.84 3.96 -1.22
CA ARG A 210 12.58 4.60 -0.82
C ARG A 210 11.46 4.33 -1.80
N ILE A 211 10.23 4.50 -1.36
CA ILE A 211 9.08 4.54 -2.27
C ILE A 211 9.00 5.93 -2.87
N SER A 212 8.91 6.03 -4.19
CA SER A 212 8.91 7.29 -4.91
C SER A 212 8.06 7.22 -6.17
N THR A 213 7.61 8.36 -6.62
CA THR A 213 7.17 8.59 -7.99
C THR A 213 8.39 8.75 -8.90
N GLU A 214 8.19 8.68 -10.23
CA GLU A 214 9.22 9.01 -11.21
C GLU A 214 9.77 10.42 -10.93
N PHE A 215 11.10 10.57 -10.91
CA PHE A 215 11.80 11.82 -10.58
C PHE A 215 11.37 12.49 -9.26
N ALA A 216 10.73 11.74 -8.34
CA ALA A 216 10.22 12.25 -7.07
C ALA A 216 9.20 13.39 -7.18
N VAL A 217 8.52 13.54 -8.33
CA VAL A 217 7.47 14.54 -8.52
C VAL A 217 6.28 14.30 -7.58
N PRO A 218 5.48 15.33 -7.27
CA PRO A 218 4.20 15.18 -6.57
C PRO A 218 3.27 14.20 -7.29
N LEU A 219 2.39 13.51 -6.56
CA LEU A 219 1.43 12.57 -7.16
C LEU A 219 0.55 13.19 -8.27
N PRO A 220 0.08 14.45 -8.16
CA PRO A 220 -0.67 15.09 -9.24
C PRO A 220 0.10 15.22 -10.57
N GLU A 221 1.41 15.21 -10.52
CA GLU A 221 2.30 15.34 -11.69
C GLU A 221 2.81 13.99 -12.20
N SER A 222 2.42 12.89 -11.54
CA SER A 222 2.84 11.52 -11.85
C SER A 222 1.77 10.76 -12.64
N ALA A 223 2.04 9.48 -12.97
CA ALA A 223 1.07 8.57 -13.57
C ALA A 223 -0.04 8.12 -12.61
N CYS A 224 -0.19 8.74 -11.43
CA CYS A 224 -1.16 8.35 -10.43
C CYS A 224 -2.60 8.58 -10.91
N VAL A 225 -3.45 7.55 -10.81
CA VAL A 225 -4.89 7.61 -11.14
C VAL A 225 -5.78 7.76 -9.90
N TYR A 226 -5.20 8.04 -8.76
CA TYR A 226 -5.89 8.29 -7.48
C TYR A 226 -6.85 7.17 -7.04
N CYS A 227 -6.57 5.93 -7.38
CA CYS A 227 -7.38 4.78 -6.97
C CYS A 227 -7.33 4.50 -5.46
N GLY A 228 -6.25 4.90 -4.77
CA GLY A 228 -6.05 4.67 -3.35
C GLY A 228 -5.76 3.21 -2.97
N ASN A 229 -5.43 2.34 -3.92
CA ASN A 229 -5.11 0.94 -3.63
C ASN A 229 -3.84 0.80 -2.79
N CYS A 230 -2.87 1.68 -2.98
CA CYS A 230 -1.67 1.76 -2.16
C CYS A 230 -1.96 2.07 -0.68
N ILE A 231 -3.00 2.86 -0.40
CA ILE A 231 -3.46 3.12 0.98
C ILE A 231 -4.06 1.84 1.58
N ALA A 232 -4.92 1.15 0.82
CA ALA A 232 -5.65 -0.02 1.31
C ALA A 232 -4.73 -1.16 1.74
N VAL A 233 -3.53 -1.25 1.15
CA VAL A 233 -2.57 -2.34 1.42
C VAL A 233 -1.43 -1.93 2.36
N CYS A 234 -1.32 -0.64 2.73
CA CYS A 234 -0.24 -0.17 3.58
C CYS A 234 -0.41 -0.70 5.01
N PRO A 235 0.52 -1.54 5.53
CA PRO A 235 0.34 -2.15 6.84
C PRO A 235 0.66 -1.21 7.99
N THR A 236 1.38 -0.11 7.72
CA THR A 236 1.90 0.78 8.75
C THR A 236 1.25 2.17 8.75
N GLY A 237 0.30 2.41 7.84
CA GLY A 237 -0.31 3.73 7.70
C GLY A 237 0.62 4.81 7.10
N ALA A 238 1.77 4.40 6.53
CA ALA A 238 2.63 5.34 5.78
C ALA A 238 1.89 6.00 4.61
N LEU A 239 0.89 5.33 4.08
CA LEU A 239 -0.09 5.85 3.14
C LEU A 239 -1.45 5.73 3.80
N MET A 240 -2.13 6.84 4.04
CA MET A 240 -3.44 6.85 4.72
C MET A 240 -4.39 7.87 4.11
N PHE A 241 -5.68 7.71 4.35
CA PHE A 241 -6.68 8.68 3.94
C PHE A 241 -6.41 10.04 4.59
N LYS A 242 -6.62 11.13 3.86
CA LYS A 242 -6.50 12.48 4.41
C LYS A 242 -7.45 12.70 5.59
N SER A 243 -8.68 12.17 5.50
CA SER A 243 -9.66 12.20 6.58
C SER A 243 -9.21 11.48 7.85
N GLU A 244 -8.50 10.36 7.70
CA GLU A 244 -7.89 9.65 8.85
C GLU A 244 -6.71 10.44 9.41
N TYR A 245 -5.81 10.93 8.54
CA TYR A 245 -4.66 11.72 8.94
C TYR A 245 -5.09 12.96 9.76
N ASP A 246 -6.06 13.73 9.25
CA ASP A 246 -6.54 14.93 9.92
C ASP A 246 -7.13 14.64 11.31
N LYS A 247 -7.92 13.56 11.41
CA LYS A 247 -8.50 13.13 12.70
C LYS A 247 -7.45 12.58 13.68
N ARG A 248 -6.35 12.02 13.19
CA ARG A 248 -5.22 11.61 14.04
C ARG A 248 -4.43 12.81 14.54
N GLU A 249 -4.22 13.82 13.68
CA GLU A 249 -3.54 15.07 14.05
C GLU A 249 -4.32 15.90 15.09
N ASP A 250 -5.64 15.96 14.98
CA ASP A 250 -6.49 16.67 15.93
C ASP A 250 -6.90 15.83 17.15
N GLY A 251 -6.47 14.57 17.22
CA GLY A 251 -6.75 13.64 18.32
C GLY A 251 -8.18 13.10 18.34
N SER A 252 -8.98 13.31 17.31
CA SER A 252 -10.39 12.84 17.23
C SER A 252 -10.54 11.42 16.64
N TRP A 253 -9.47 10.83 16.10
CA TRP A 253 -9.52 9.47 15.57
C TRP A 253 -9.70 8.45 16.67
N ASP A 254 -10.78 7.67 16.60
CA ASP A 254 -11.09 6.62 17.57
C ASP A 254 -11.72 5.40 16.87
N GLU A 255 -10.94 4.34 16.71
CA GLU A 255 -11.42 3.11 16.05
C GLU A 255 -12.51 2.39 16.83
N SER A 256 -12.59 2.58 18.16
CA SER A 256 -13.63 1.97 19.00
C SER A 256 -15.02 2.56 18.75
N ARG A 257 -15.07 3.81 18.26
CA ARG A 257 -16.31 4.52 17.89
C ARG A 257 -16.73 4.29 16.46
N GLN A 258 -15.91 3.56 15.68
CA GLN A 258 -16.21 3.32 14.28
C GLN A 258 -17.15 2.14 14.08
N THR A 259 -18.09 2.32 13.16
CA THR A 259 -18.94 1.24 12.64
C THR A 259 -18.55 0.93 11.20
N GLN A 260 -18.72 -0.32 10.81
CA GLN A 260 -18.56 -0.74 9.43
C GLN A 260 -19.89 -1.14 8.83
N THR A 261 -20.17 -0.66 7.63
CA THR A 261 -21.33 -1.05 6.83
C THR A 261 -20.88 -1.41 5.43
N ASP A 262 -21.25 -2.59 4.98
CA ASP A 262 -20.96 -3.03 3.63
C ASP A 262 -22.12 -2.67 2.70
N THR A 263 -21.78 -2.19 1.49
CA THR A 263 -22.76 -1.80 0.47
C THR A 263 -22.19 -2.02 -0.93
N ILE A 264 -23.02 -1.88 -1.94
CA ILE A 264 -22.60 -1.95 -3.34
C ILE A 264 -22.31 -0.56 -3.88
N CYS A 265 -21.20 -0.42 -4.59
CA CYS A 265 -20.80 0.82 -5.23
C CYS A 265 -21.82 1.26 -6.30
N PRO A 266 -22.36 2.48 -6.23
CA PRO A 266 -23.44 2.93 -7.15
C PRO A 266 -22.93 3.48 -8.47
N TYR A 267 -21.61 3.54 -8.72
CA TYR A 267 -21.05 4.30 -9.82
C TYR A 267 -21.02 3.59 -11.18
N CYS A 268 -20.93 2.25 -11.18
CA CYS A 268 -20.92 1.50 -12.44
C CYS A 268 -21.36 0.05 -12.25
N GLY A 269 -21.54 -0.67 -13.37
CA GLY A 269 -22.04 -2.05 -13.41
C GLY A 269 -21.08 -3.12 -12.89
N VAL A 270 -19.86 -2.78 -12.44
CA VAL A 270 -18.94 -3.74 -11.80
C VAL A 270 -19.51 -4.26 -10.49
N GLY A 271 -20.26 -3.42 -9.75
CA GLY A 271 -20.91 -3.85 -8.50
C GLY A 271 -19.93 -4.11 -7.36
N CYS A 272 -18.86 -3.32 -7.27
CA CYS A 272 -17.87 -3.45 -6.19
C CYS A 272 -18.51 -3.36 -4.82
N THR A 273 -18.14 -4.26 -3.91
CA THR A 273 -18.53 -4.15 -2.49
C THR A 273 -17.65 -3.08 -1.83
N LEU A 274 -18.28 -2.14 -1.16
CA LEU A 274 -17.65 -1.09 -0.36
C LEU A 274 -17.89 -1.36 1.11
N SER A 275 -16.83 -1.32 1.91
CA SER A 275 -16.90 -1.29 3.38
C SER A 275 -16.72 0.13 3.85
N LEU A 276 -17.82 0.76 4.25
CA LEU A 276 -17.85 2.12 4.76
C LEU A 276 -17.47 2.12 6.24
N ARG A 277 -16.41 2.83 6.60
CA ARG A 277 -16.07 3.11 8.01
C ARG A 277 -16.64 4.45 8.40
N VAL A 278 -17.48 4.47 9.43
CA VAL A 278 -18.21 5.65 9.90
C VAL A 278 -17.86 5.92 11.34
N GLN A 279 -17.43 7.14 11.63
CA GLN A 279 -17.21 7.67 12.97
C GLN A 279 -18.03 8.94 13.13
N ASP A 280 -18.80 9.05 14.22
CA ASP A 280 -19.60 10.24 14.53
C ASP A 280 -20.53 10.69 13.39
N ASN A 281 -21.16 9.74 12.71
CA ASN A 281 -22.01 9.95 11.53
C ASN A 281 -21.27 10.50 10.29
N GLU A 282 -19.95 10.43 10.27
CA GLU A 282 -19.13 10.77 9.10
C GLU A 282 -18.44 9.52 8.55
N ILE A 283 -18.48 9.34 7.22
CA ILE A 283 -17.65 8.32 6.56
C ILE A 283 -16.20 8.83 6.60
N VAL A 284 -15.33 8.09 7.27
CA VAL A 284 -13.94 8.47 7.43
C VAL A 284 -13.02 7.75 6.45
N ARG A 285 -13.39 6.55 6.01
CA ARG A 285 -12.67 5.82 4.94
C ARG A 285 -13.56 4.78 4.29
N VAL A 286 -13.22 4.40 3.07
CA VAL A 286 -13.88 3.33 2.31
C VAL A 286 -12.84 2.32 1.83
N THR A 287 -13.08 1.07 2.16
CA THR A 287 -12.28 -0.09 1.71
C THR A 287 -13.14 -1.06 0.93
N SER A 288 -12.58 -2.15 0.49
CA SER A 288 -13.30 -3.31 -0.06
C SER A 288 -12.81 -4.57 0.62
N PRO A 289 -13.69 -5.55 0.92
CA PRO A 289 -13.27 -6.82 1.48
C PRO A 289 -12.28 -7.55 0.56
N LEU A 290 -11.26 -8.19 1.17
CA LEU A 290 -10.26 -8.97 0.42
C LEU A 290 -10.81 -10.28 -0.13
N ASP A 291 -11.77 -10.88 0.58
CA ASP A 291 -12.45 -12.12 0.26
C ASP A 291 -13.61 -11.95 -0.75
N ASN A 292 -13.77 -10.74 -1.29
CA ASN A 292 -14.79 -10.46 -2.31
C ASN A 292 -14.33 -10.94 -3.69
N ASP A 293 -15.15 -11.77 -4.35
CA ASP A 293 -14.83 -12.36 -5.66
C ASP A 293 -14.68 -11.35 -6.80
N VAL A 294 -15.31 -10.17 -6.67
CA VAL A 294 -15.30 -9.13 -7.71
C VAL A 294 -14.06 -8.24 -7.59
N THR A 295 -13.74 -7.79 -6.40
CA THR A 295 -12.75 -6.72 -6.18
C THR A 295 -11.47 -7.16 -5.49
N ARG A 296 -11.54 -8.16 -4.61
CA ARG A 296 -10.40 -8.62 -3.80
C ARG A 296 -9.62 -7.47 -3.14
N GLY A 297 -10.36 -6.48 -2.60
CA GLY A 297 -9.77 -5.28 -1.98
C GLY A 297 -9.51 -4.11 -2.93
N ASN A 298 -9.49 -4.35 -4.25
CA ASN A 298 -9.20 -3.33 -5.25
C ASN A 298 -10.42 -2.42 -5.51
N LEU A 299 -10.22 -1.12 -5.56
CA LEU A 299 -11.24 -0.12 -5.92
C LEU A 299 -10.65 0.91 -6.88
N CYS A 300 -11.50 1.49 -7.70
CA CYS A 300 -11.15 2.70 -8.45
C CYS A 300 -11.36 3.97 -7.59
N ILE A 301 -10.92 5.11 -8.09
CA ILE A 301 -11.09 6.42 -7.43
C ILE A 301 -12.55 6.69 -7.01
N LYS A 302 -13.53 6.34 -7.85
CA LYS A 302 -14.95 6.59 -7.56
C LYS A 302 -15.44 5.79 -6.35
N GLY A 303 -15.14 4.49 -6.30
CA GLY A 303 -15.49 3.64 -5.17
C GLY A 303 -14.79 4.08 -3.89
N ARG A 304 -13.50 4.39 -3.98
CA ARG A 304 -12.66 4.73 -2.83
C ARG A 304 -12.96 6.09 -2.21
N PHE A 305 -13.22 7.11 -3.03
CA PHE A 305 -13.33 8.50 -2.59
C PHE A 305 -14.65 9.19 -2.97
N GLY A 306 -15.48 8.53 -3.78
CA GLY A 306 -16.74 9.13 -4.26
C GLY A 306 -17.78 9.38 -3.17
N TRP A 307 -17.65 8.79 -2.00
CA TRP A 307 -18.54 8.98 -0.86
C TRP A 307 -18.61 10.44 -0.34
N ARG A 308 -17.62 11.27 -0.65
CA ARG A 308 -17.58 12.67 -0.21
C ARG A 308 -18.83 13.46 -0.61
N TYR A 309 -19.43 13.17 -1.78
CA TYR A 309 -20.66 13.85 -2.21
C TYR A 309 -21.85 13.58 -1.27
N VAL A 310 -21.87 12.44 -0.59
CA VAL A 310 -22.95 12.08 0.35
C VAL A 310 -22.91 13.00 1.57
N GLN A 311 -21.72 13.37 2.01
CA GLN A 311 -21.52 14.28 3.14
C GLN A 311 -21.62 15.75 2.75
N SER A 312 -21.36 16.09 1.50
CA SER A 312 -21.37 17.49 0.99
C SER A 312 -22.77 17.99 0.61
N ARG A 313 -23.84 17.31 1.02
CA ARG A 313 -25.21 17.73 0.71
C ARG A 313 -25.61 18.95 1.56
N PRO A 314 -26.30 19.95 0.97
CA PRO A 314 -26.73 21.16 1.69
C PRO A 314 -27.67 20.89 2.88
N ASP A 315 -28.38 19.76 2.83
CA ASP A 315 -29.34 19.30 3.84
C ASP A 315 -28.72 18.39 4.92
N ASN A 316 -27.42 18.12 4.85
CA ASN A 316 -26.69 17.37 5.87
C ASN A 316 -25.97 18.35 6.81
N PRO A 317 -26.48 18.59 8.05
CA PRO A 317 -25.86 19.53 8.98
C PRO A 317 -24.44 19.13 9.42
N ALA A 318 -24.05 17.84 9.35
CA ALA A 318 -22.70 17.38 9.61
C ALA A 318 -21.70 17.79 8.52
N ALA A 319 -22.16 18.00 7.27
CA ALA A 319 -21.33 18.44 6.16
C ALA A 319 -20.98 19.94 6.19
N ASN A 320 -21.71 20.73 6.98
CA ASN A 320 -21.52 22.19 7.10
C ASN A 320 -20.59 22.57 8.27
N GLY A 321 -20.09 21.60 9.04
CA GLY A 321 -19.11 21.76 10.09
C GLY A 321 -17.68 21.88 9.53
N THR A 322 -17.29 23.10 9.24
CA THR A 322 -15.91 23.61 9.24
C THR A 322 -14.89 22.86 8.36
N VAL A 323 -14.93 23.09 7.05
CA VAL A 323 -13.70 23.09 6.28
C VAL A 323 -12.95 24.39 6.58
N THR A 324 -12.26 24.47 7.69
CA THR A 324 -11.24 25.48 7.95
C THR A 324 -9.92 25.04 7.35
N GLY A 325 -9.90 24.87 6.02
CA GLY A 325 -8.69 24.80 5.25
C GLY A 325 -8.52 26.12 4.54
N ALA A 326 -7.38 26.76 4.71
CA ALA A 326 -7.02 28.03 4.09
C ALA A 326 -7.40 28.06 2.61
N ALA A 327 -8.45 28.81 2.31
CA ALA A 327 -8.88 29.09 0.96
C ALA A 327 -7.77 29.86 0.25
N ASN A 328 -7.10 29.20 -0.67
CA ASN A 328 -6.26 29.84 -1.66
C ASN A 328 -7.21 30.65 -2.58
N ARG A 329 -7.52 31.88 -2.18
CA ARG A 329 -8.21 32.85 -3.03
C ARG A 329 -7.28 33.21 -4.17
N ARG A 330 -7.35 32.49 -5.27
CA ARG A 330 -6.95 33.06 -6.54
C ARG A 330 -8.04 34.03 -6.95
N THR A 331 -7.78 35.29 -6.73
CA THR A 331 -8.56 36.39 -7.32
C THR A 331 -8.51 36.22 -8.83
N ALA A 332 -9.65 35.85 -9.40
CA ALA A 332 -9.86 35.96 -10.83
C ALA A 332 -9.91 37.43 -11.15
N THR A 333 -8.83 37.98 -11.68
CA THR A 333 -8.85 39.27 -12.37
C THR A 333 -9.53 39.05 -13.69
N SER A 334 -10.73 39.63 -13.81
CA SER A 334 -11.44 39.80 -15.07
C SER A 334 -10.61 40.68 -16.01
N GLY A 335 -10.02 40.09 -17.05
CA GLY A 335 -9.46 40.80 -18.17
C GLY A 335 -10.54 40.99 -19.25
N PRO A 336 -10.47 42.07 -20.03
CA PRO A 336 -11.57 42.48 -20.90
C PRO A 336 -11.69 41.62 -22.16
N ASP A 337 -12.92 41.44 -22.56
CA ASP A 337 -13.45 40.93 -23.79
C ASP A 337 -12.66 41.42 -25.01
N SER A 338 -12.11 40.53 -25.83
CA SER A 338 -11.64 40.85 -27.17
C SER A 338 -12.21 39.87 -28.18
N GLY A 339 -12.98 40.47 -29.06
CA GLY A 339 -13.88 39.92 -30.04
C GLY A 339 -13.33 38.83 -30.97
N ALA A 340 -14.27 38.05 -31.39
CA ALA A 340 -14.18 37.08 -32.45
C ALA A 340 -13.75 37.73 -33.80
N GLN A 341 -12.73 37.13 -34.43
CA GLN A 341 -12.54 37.22 -35.88
C GLN A 341 -12.18 35.86 -36.44
N THR A 342 -13.06 35.33 -37.25
CA THR A 342 -12.85 34.22 -38.17
C THR A 342 -11.91 34.66 -39.32
N PRO A 343 -10.98 33.81 -39.75
CA PRO A 343 -10.40 33.91 -41.07
C PRO A 343 -10.92 32.80 -42.00
N THR A 344 -11.59 33.25 -43.04
CA THR A 344 -11.79 32.51 -44.30
C THR A 344 -10.54 32.62 -45.16
N GLY A 345 -10.20 31.55 -45.87
CA GLY A 345 -9.51 31.73 -47.16
C GLY A 345 -8.30 30.83 -47.41
N ASN A 346 -8.53 29.84 -48.23
CA ASN A 346 -7.75 29.23 -49.31
C ASN A 346 -6.31 29.70 -49.60
N GLY A 347 -5.41 28.72 -49.85
CA GLY A 347 -4.19 28.96 -50.60
C GLY A 347 -3.35 27.72 -50.81
N LYS A 348 -3.35 27.23 -52.02
CA LYS A 348 -2.55 26.10 -52.60
C LYS A 348 -1.04 26.44 -52.69
N GLY A 349 -0.24 25.38 -52.73
CA GLY A 349 1.12 25.38 -53.31
C GLY A 349 2.08 24.40 -52.65
N ALA A 350 2.33 23.29 -53.09
CA ALA A 350 3.29 22.65 -54.01
C ALA A 350 4.77 22.99 -53.70
N GLY A 351 5.59 21.95 -53.50
CA GLY A 351 7.03 22.07 -53.67
C GLY A 351 7.91 20.96 -53.06
N ASN A 352 8.35 20.06 -53.91
CA ASN A 352 9.33 19.01 -53.77
C ASN A 352 10.67 19.41 -53.14
N GLY A 353 11.34 18.44 -52.57
CA GLY A 353 12.76 18.52 -52.32
C GLY A 353 13.36 17.28 -51.65
N ALA A 354 13.82 16.36 -52.44
CA ALA A 354 14.60 15.18 -52.07
C ALA A 354 16.03 15.58 -51.67
N GLY A 355 16.64 14.83 -50.76
CA GLY A 355 18.06 14.96 -50.43
C GLY A 355 18.57 13.78 -49.63
N ASN A 356 19.15 12.80 -50.33
CA ASN A 356 19.96 11.68 -49.84
C ASN A 356 21.24 12.17 -49.16
N GLY A 357 21.70 11.44 -48.15
CA GLY A 357 23.06 11.55 -47.64
C GLY A 357 23.42 10.43 -46.68
N ALA A 358 24.10 9.44 -47.25
CA ALA A 358 24.67 8.29 -46.54
C ALA A 358 26.07 8.56 -45.99
N GLY A 359 26.52 7.73 -45.08
CA GLY A 359 27.91 7.59 -44.57
C GLY A 359 27.97 7.68 -43.07
N GLY A 360 28.50 6.78 -42.24
CA GLY A 360 29.36 5.62 -42.48
C GLY A 360 30.42 5.66 -41.36
N HIS A 361 30.58 4.54 -40.67
CA HIS A 361 31.74 4.11 -39.84
C HIS A 361 32.12 4.96 -38.64
N GLY A 362 32.46 4.45 -37.48
CA GLY A 362 33.02 3.24 -36.92
C GLY A 362 33.79 3.63 -35.65
N GLY A 363 33.93 2.73 -34.69
CA GLY A 363 34.70 2.87 -33.48
C GLY A 363 33.96 2.32 -32.28
#